data_2348c6de7e413aa6430bc967ac193de9
#
_entry.id   2348c6de7e413aa6430bc967ac193de9
#
_cell.length_a   1.000
_cell.length_b   1.000
_cell.length_c   1.000
_cell.angle_alpha   90.00
_cell.angle_beta   90.00
_cell.angle_gamma   90.00
#
_symmetry.space_group_name_H-M   'P 1'
#
loop_
_entity.id
_entity.type
_entity.pdbx_description
1 polymer ?
#
loop_
_entity_poly.entity_id
_entity_poly.type
_entity_poly.pdbx_seq_one_letter_code
_entity_poly.pdbx_strand_id
1 'polypeptide(L)'
;MINYIELNGEKSTSVKGLIIQSLPPISKPKMRTSIEEIDGRDGDIVTRLGYAAYDKEVSIGLHGDFDIDDAIAFLNSEGEVVFGNEPDKYYRYQILDQIDFERLIRFRTAKVKMHVQPYKYDAVDRTFDIVNQFLHVEDSTASRSGITVTSSDGSVRVSGRATSDVDIEVPVERVPLSGSYTLTASASGSAAGCALRLIDGSPSKSFGGSYMELKSDGDSTMTATADSNAGYDALWLDIKAGTSVDFTLNATMASNSFNEISLTNRGNVVSRPTVTVYGSGNVELAINSVTVLALSIEGGSITIDAAEMNAYHGDALMNRHVTGDYADLALKVGENVISWNGDVTGIRVEDFSRWI
;
A
#
# COMPACT_ATOMS: atom_id res chain seq x y z
N MET A 1 -22.79 -2.69 -19.58
CA MET A 1 -21.69 -2.25 -18.67
C MET A 1 -21.52 -0.76 -18.93
N ILE A 2 -21.49 0.07 -17.90
CA ILE A 2 -21.29 1.52 -18.05
C ILE A 2 -19.79 1.76 -18.18
N ASN A 3 -19.37 2.51 -19.20
CA ASN A 3 -17.98 2.93 -19.32
C ASN A 3 -17.63 3.87 -18.18
N TYR A 4 -16.45 3.73 -17.59
CA TYR A 4 -15.91 4.63 -16.59
C TYR A 4 -14.40 4.75 -16.72
N ILE A 5 -13.87 5.80 -16.17
CA ILE A 5 -12.44 5.94 -15.83
C ILE A 5 -12.35 6.25 -14.33
N GLU A 6 -11.25 5.87 -13.72
CA GLU A 6 -10.94 6.24 -12.35
C GLU A 6 -9.61 6.99 -12.37
N LEU A 7 -9.59 8.21 -11.86
CA LEU A 7 -8.42 9.07 -11.80
C LEU A 7 -8.04 9.27 -10.33
N ASN A 8 -6.82 8.87 -9.96
CA ASN A 8 -6.29 9.03 -8.59
C ASN A 8 -7.25 8.48 -7.52
N GLY A 9 -7.90 7.34 -7.80
CA GLY A 9 -8.86 6.68 -6.89
C GLY A 9 -10.31 7.19 -6.99
N GLU A 10 -10.58 8.27 -7.74
CA GLU A 10 -11.93 8.79 -7.94
C GLU A 10 -12.53 8.31 -9.27
N LYS A 11 -13.74 7.76 -9.22
CA LYS A 11 -14.43 7.26 -10.42
C LYS A 11 -15.20 8.39 -11.12
N SER A 12 -15.16 8.41 -12.44
CA SER A 12 -15.95 9.35 -13.28
C SER A 12 -17.46 9.28 -13.01
N THR A 13 -17.95 8.20 -12.42
CA THR A 13 -19.37 8.05 -12.05
C THR A 13 -19.76 8.84 -10.80
N SER A 14 -18.82 9.35 -10.01
CA SER A 14 -19.07 10.25 -8.88
C SER A 14 -19.38 11.67 -9.34
N VAL A 15 -18.87 12.06 -10.53
CA VAL A 15 -19.06 13.41 -11.08
C VAL A 15 -20.43 13.52 -11.74
N LYS A 16 -21.27 14.42 -11.24
CA LYS A 16 -22.65 14.57 -11.68
C LYS A 16 -22.74 14.95 -13.16
N GLY A 17 -23.46 14.14 -13.93
CA GLY A 17 -23.70 14.37 -15.35
C GLY A 17 -22.52 14.01 -16.27
N LEU A 18 -21.39 13.58 -15.75
CA LEU A 18 -20.25 13.09 -16.54
C LEU A 18 -20.50 11.68 -17.06
N ILE A 19 -20.30 11.49 -18.34
CA ILE A 19 -20.49 10.21 -19.03
C ILE A 19 -19.23 9.91 -19.84
N ILE A 20 -18.68 8.71 -19.69
CA ILE A 20 -17.62 8.22 -20.57
C ILE A 20 -18.25 7.58 -21.80
N GLN A 21 -18.14 8.24 -22.94
CA GLN A 21 -18.74 7.81 -24.21
C GLN A 21 -17.93 6.67 -24.83
N SER A 22 -16.60 6.81 -24.86
CA SER A 22 -15.70 5.77 -25.36
C SER A 22 -14.43 5.68 -24.53
N LEU A 23 -13.96 4.45 -24.35
CA LEU A 23 -12.68 4.12 -23.73
C LEU A 23 -11.62 3.90 -24.81
N PRO A 24 -10.35 4.18 -24.51
CA PRO A 24 -9.26 3.94 -25.44
C PRO A 24 -9.06 2.44 -25.69
N PRO A 25 -8.54 2.06 -26.87
CA PRO A 25 -8.21 0.66 -27.14
C PRO A 25 -7.06 0.19 -26.24
N ILE A 26 -7.05 -1.12 -25.97
CA ILE A 26 -5.90 -1.79 -25.35
C ILE A 26 -4.80 -1.87 -26.39
N SER A 27 -3.66 -1.25 -26.12
CA SER A 27 -2.57 -1.09 -27.10
C SER A 27 -1.24 -1.49 -26.49
N LYS A 28 -0.37 -2.07 -27.31
CA LYS A 28 1.03 -2.31 -26.97
C LYS A 28 1.85 -1.07 -27.29
N PRO A 29 2.69 -0.55 -26.38
CA PRO A 29 3.54 0.60 -26.64
C PRO A 29 4.58 0.31 -27.72
N LYS A 30 4.97 1.36 -28.45
CA LYS A 30 6.01 1.27 -29.48
C LYS A 30 7.38 1.08 -28.84
N MET A 31 8.15 0.11 -29.37
CA MET A 31 9.56 -0.03 -29.00
C MET A 31 10.39 1.08 -29.66
N ARG A 32 11.20 1.76 -28.86
CA ARG A 32 12.23 2.68 -29.35
C ARG A 32 13.45 1.85 -29.74
N THR A 33 13.98 2.06 -30.93
CA THR A 33 15.13 1.33 -31.47
C THR A 33 16.10 2.30 -32.11
N SER A 34 17.40 2.00 -32.02
CA SER A 34 18.44 2.53 -32.91
C SER A 34 18.72 1.48 -33.98
N ILE A 35 18.76 1.89 -35.23
CA ILE A 35 19.05 1.03 -36.38
C ILE A 35 20.33 1.55 -37.03
N GLU A 36 21.31 0.68 -37.20
CA GLU A 36 22.58 0.97 -37.83
C GLU A 36 22.79 0.06 -39.05
N GLU A 37 23.00 0.66 -40.18
CA GLU A 37 23.39 -0.02 -41.43
C GLU A 37 24.91 -0.03 -41.53
N ILE A 38 25.51 -1.17 -41.81
CA ILE A 38 26.96 -1.30 -41.94
C ILE A 38 27.25 -1.66 -43.42
N ASP A 39 28.09 -0.83 -44.06
CA ASP A 39 28.52 -1.06 -45.46
C ASP A 39 29.18 -2.43 -45.61
N GLY A 40 28.75 -3.20 -46.60
CA GLY A 40 29.25 -4.55 -46.87
C GLY A 40 28.70 -5.67 -46.03
N ARG A 41 27.66 -5.40 -45.20
CA ARG A 41 26.91 -6.39 -44.47
C ARG A 41 25.43 -6.34 -44.89
N ASP A 42 24.84 -7.53 -45.06
CA ASP A 42 23.40 -7.64 -45.28
C ASP A 42 22.65 -7.45 -43.95
N GLY A 43 21.56 -6.64 -43.98
CA GLY A 43 20.69 -6.38 -42.84
C GLY A 43 21.26 -5.36 -41.87
N ASP A 44 20.44 -5.02 -40.84
CA ASP A 44 20.67 -3.94 -39.89
C ASP A 44 21.09 -4.47 -38.52
N ILE A 45 21.79 -3.65 -37.76
CA ILE A 45 21.95 -3.84 -36.30
C ILE A 45 20.83 -3.06 -35.61
N VAL A 46 19.97 -3.76 -34.87
CA VAL A 46 18.84 -3.16 -34.14
C VAL A 46 19.13 -3.18 -32.64
N THR A 47 19.39 -2.01 -32.08
CA THR A 47 19.54 -1.82 -30.64
C THR A 47 18.21 -1.38 -30.02
N ARG A 48 17.74 -2.10 -28.99
CA ARG A 48 16.51 -1.79 -28.27
C ARG A 48 16.78 -0.75 -27.17
N LEU A 49 16.04 0.37 -27.22
CA LEU A 49 16.21 1.51 -26.29
C LEU A 49 15.08 1.59 -25.23
N GLY A 50 14.18 0.61 -25.19
CA GLY A 50 13.01 0.61 -24.31
C GLY A 50 11.72 0.96 -25.05
N TYR A 51 10.63 1.17 -24.31
CA TYR A 51 9.33 1.50 -24.86
C TYR A 51 9.04 2.99 -24.79
N ALA A 52 8.27 3.50 -25.75
CA ALA A 52 7.84 4.88 -25.79
C ALA A 52 6.55 5.06 -24.99
N ALA A 53 6.41 6.18 -24.30
CA ALA A 53 5.12 6.66 -23.84
C ALA A 53 4.20 6.92 -25.06
N TYR A 54 2.89 6.89 -24.87
CA TYR A 54 1.92 7.04 -25.96
C TYR A 54 0.62 7.63 -25.46
N ASP A 55 -0.22 8.07 -26.39
CA ASP A 55 -1.45 8.74 -26.06
C ASP A 55 -2.63 7.78 -26.06
N LYS A 56 -3.51 7.93 -25.08
CA LYS A 56 -4.82 7.29 -24.98
C LYS A 56 -5.90 8.39 -25.00
N GLU A 57 -6.88 8.26 -25.87
CA GLU A 57 -7.97 9.22 -26.01
C GLU A 57 -9.25 8.66 -25.38
N VAL A 58 -9.87 9.45 -24.50
CA VAL A 58 -11.17 9.19 -23.88
C VAL A 58 -12.16 10.21 -24.42
N SER A 59 -13.30 9.77 -24.93
CA SER A 59 -14.40 10.67 -25.29
C SER A 59 -15.36 10.76 -24.13
N ILE A 60 -15.65 11.99 -23.69
CA ILE A 60 -16.55 12.28 -22.58
C ILE A 60 -17.75 13.10 -23.02
N GLY A 61 -18.83 12.99 -22.27
CA GLY A 61 -20.04 13.81 -22.44
C GLY A 61 -20.51 14.37 -21.09
N LEU A 62 -21.08 15.57 -21.11
CA LEU A 62 -21.79 16.15 -19.98
C LEU A 62 -23.27 16.28 -20.33
N HIS A 63 -24.14 15.70 -19.50
CA HIS A 63 -25.58 15.63 -19.74
C HIS A 63 -26.40 15.86 -18.48
N GLY A 64 -27.58 16.47 -18.62
CA GLY A 64 -28.50 16.72 -17.52
C GLY A 64 -28.05 17.90 -16.66
N ASP A 65 -28.09 17.69 -15.36
CA ASP A 65 -27.69 18.68 -14.38
C ASP A 65 -26.19 18.41 -14.04
N PHE A 66 -25.31 19.09 -14.72
CA PHE A 66 -23.85 19.00 -14.56
C PHE A 66 -23.24 20.36 -14.22
N ASP A 67 -22.12 20.35 -13.52
CA ASP A 67 -21.20 21.46 -13.39
C ASP A 67 -19.95 21.20 -14.27
N ILE A 68 -19.57 22.16 -15.08
CA ILE A 68 -18.40 22.04 -15.95
C ILE A 68 -17.11 22.15 -15.14
N ASP A 69 -17.12 22.94 -14.07
CA ASP A 69 -15.95 23.14 -13.22
C ASP A 69 -15.65 21.88 -12.40
N ASP A 70 -16.69 21.14 -11.96
CA ASP A 70 -16.52 19.83 -11.33
C ASP A 70 -15.90 18.81 -12.30
N ALA A 71 -16.34 18.81 -13.57
CA ALA A 71 -15.78 17.95 -14.59
C ALA A 71 -14.31 18.29 -14.93
N ILE A 72 -13.97 19.59 -14.94
CA ILE A 72 -12.59 20.06 -15.14
C ILE A 72 -11.73 19.69 -13.93
N ALA A 73 -12.22 19.85 -12.72
CA ALA A 73 -11.52 19.49 -11.49
C ALA A 73 -11.24 17.98 -11.42
N PHE A 74 -12.20 17.15 -11.83
CA PHE A 74 -12.02 15.69 -11.92
C PHE A 74 -10.94 15.31 -12.94
N LEU A 75 -10.86 16.02 -14.09
CA LEU A 75 -9.83 15.78 -15.11
C LEU A 75 -8.48 16.35 -14.69
N ASN A 76 -7.95 15.82 -13.59
CA ASN A 76 -6.68 16.24 -13.02
C ASN A 76 -5.53 16.10 -14.03
N SER A 77 -4.52 16.96 -13.95
CA SER A 77 -3.47 17.05 -14.97
C SER A 77 -2.53 15.86 -15.01
N GLU A 78 -2.36 15.14 -13.88
CA GLU A 78 -1.44 13.99 -13.81
C GLU A 78 -1.84 13.00 -12.70
N GLY A 79 -1.28 11.82 -12.76
CA GLY A 79 -1.46 10.79 -11.73
C GLY A 79 -1.67 9.39 -12.31
N GLU A 80 -2.62 8.66 -11.73
CA GLU A 80 -2.96 7.29 -12.08
C GLU A 80 -4.34 7.20 -12.71
N VAL A 81 -4.47 6.39 -13.76
CA VAL A 81 -5.76 6.14 -14.42
C VAL A 81 -6.03 4.65 -14.56
N VAL A 82 -7.24 4.24 -14.14
CA VAL A 82 -7.83 2.94 -14.45
C VAL A 82 -8.91 3.12 -15.50
N PHE A 83 -8.82 2.39 -16.61
CA PHE A 83 -9.84 2.37 -17.64
C PHE A 83 -10.82 1.22 -17.40
N GLY A 84 -12.11 1.46 -17.49
CA GLY A 84 -13.15 0.46 -17.22
C GLY A 84 -13.13 -0.80 -18.10
N ASN A 85 -12.36 -0.79 -19.20
CA ASN A 85 -12.08 -1.97 -20.04
C ASN A 85 -10.85 -2.78 -19.58
N GLU A 86 -10.05 -2.26 -18.64
CA GLU A 86 -8.94 -2.95 -17.96
C GLU A 86 -8.98 -2.59 -16.45
N PRO A 87 -10.02 -3.01 -15.69
CA PRO A 87 -10.26 -2.53 -14.33
C PRO A 87 -9.23 -3.04 -13.30
N ASP A 88 -8.47 -4.06 -13.66
CA ASP A 88 -7.41 -4.66 -12.85
C ASP A 88 -6.03 -4.02 -13.08
N LYS A 89 -5.95 -3.01 -13.95
CA LYS A 89 -4.70 -2.33 -14.30
C LYS A 89 -4.84 -0.83 -14.19
N TYR A 90 -3.76 -0.16 -13.76
CA TYR A 90 -3.66 1.28 -13.86
C TYR A 90 -2.45 1.71 -14.69
N TYR A 91 -2.53 2.92 -15.22
CA TYR A 91 -1.48 3.59 -15.98
C TYR A 91 -1.09 4.89 -15.27
N ARG A 92 0.17 5.26 -15.34
CA ARG A 92 0.61 6.63 -14.97
C ARG A 92 0.38 7.54 -16.17
N TYR A 93 -0.31 8.65 -15.97
CA TYR A 93 -0.73 9.55 -17.06
C TYR A 93 -0.43 11.02 -16.75
N GLN A 94 -0.41 11.81 -17.81
CA GLN A 94 -0.43 13.27 -17.78
C GLN A 94 -1.37 13.79 -18.85
N ILE A 95 -2.15 14.83 -18.54
CA ILE A 95 -2.95 15.58 -19.52
C ILE A 95 -2.15 16.84 -19.85
N LEU A 96 -1.59 16.88 -21.05
CA LEU A 96 -0.70 17.96 -21.50
C LEU A 96 -1.40 18.91 -22.46
N ASP A 97 -2.44 18.43 -23.13
CA ASP A 97 -3.18 19.20 -24.12
C ASP A 97 -4.39 19.89 -23.50
N GLN A 98 -4.84 20.99 -24.11
CA GLN A 98 -6.08 21.67 -23.77
C GLN A 98 -7.28 20.73 -23.98
N ILE A 99 -8.28 20.80 -23.10
CA ILE A 99 -9.54 20.08 -23.22
C ILE A 99 -10.63 21.06 -23.65
N ASP A 100 -11.15 20.88 -24.85
CA ASP A 100 -12.22 21.72 -25.39
C ASP A 100 -13.58 21.05 -25.23
N PHE A 101 -14.47 21.70 -24.46
CA PHE A 101 -15.84 21.24 -24.26
C PHE A 101 -16.77 21.83 -25.32
N GLU A 102 -16.98 21.11 -26.40
CA GLU A 102 -17.89 21.52 -27.47
C GLU A 102 -19.35 21.48 -27.00
N ARG A 103 -20.07 22.58 -27.21
CA ARG A 103 -21.48 22.69 -26.84
C ARG A 103 -22.36 22.12 -27.96
N LEU A 104 -23.10 21.07 -27.65
CA LEU A 104 -24.24 20.60 -28.42
C LEU A 104 -25.55 21.05 -27.73
N ILE A 105 -26.69 20.95 -28.40
CA ILE A 105 -27.96 21.58 -27.96
C ILE A 105 -28.30 21.38 -26.47
N ARG A 106 -28.12 20.18 -25.92
CA ARG A 106 -28.46 19.83 -24.52
C ARG A 106 -27.33 19.15 -23.75
N PHE A 107 -26.17 19.01 -24.34
CA PHE A 107 -25.01 18.37 -23.72
C PHE A 107 -23.70 18.99 -24.26
N ARG A 108 -22.62 18.67 -23.60
CA ARG A 108 -21.27 19.00 -24.06
C ARG A 108 -20.50 17.71 -24.33
N THR A 109 -19.57 17.77 -25.24
CA THR A 109 -18.62 16.66 -25.49
C THR A 109 -17.21 17.21 -25.48
N ALA A 110 -16.28 16.37 -25.05
CA ALA A 110 -14.86 16.64 -25.14
C ALA A 110 -14.08 15.35 -25.43
N LYS A 111 -12.91 15.52 -26.01
CA LYS A 111 -11.90 14.47 -26.14
C LYS A 111 -10.78 14.78 -25.18
N VAL A 112 -10.48 13.84 -24.31
CA VAL A 112 -9.41 13.95 -23.32
C VAL A 112 -8.28 13.05 -23.77
N LYS A 113 -7.15 13.66 -24.11
CA LYS A 113 -5.95 12.98 -24.52
C LYS A 113 -5.02 12.85 -23.30
N MET A 114 -4.77 11.62 -22.90
CA MET A 114 -3.90 11.27 -21.78
C MET A 114 -2.59 10.72 -22.34
N HIS A 115 -1.49 11.39 -22.04
CA HIS A 115 -0.15 10.88 -22.31
C HIS A 115 0.22 9.86 -21.24
N VAL A 116 0.25 8.58 -21.59
CA VAL A 116 0.49 7.50 -20.62
C VAL A 116 1.89 6.93 -20.74
N GLN A 117 2.45 6.53 -19.60
CA GLN A 117 3.70 5.81 -19.56
C GLN A 117 3.53 4.39 -20.18
N PRO A 118 4.60 3.78 -20.71
CA PRO A 118 4.48 2.56 -21.51
C PRO A 118 4.03 1.33 -20.72
N TYR A 119 4.14 1.36 -19.43
CA TYR A 119 3.81 0.23 -18.57
C TYR A 119 2.52 0.45 -17.80
N LYS A 120 1.84 -0.65 -17.51
CA LYS A 120 0.70 -0.73 -16.62
C LYS A 120 1.03 -1.59 -15.42
N TYR A 121 0.38 -1.29 -14.32
CA TYR A 121 0.60 -1.90 -13.01
C TYR A 121 -0.68 -2.53 -12.48
N ASP A 122 -0.57 -3.39 -11.48
CA ASP A 122 -1.72 -4.01 -10.85
C ASP A 122 -2.51 -2.98 -10.02
N ALA A 123 -3.80 -2.82 -10.32
CA ALA A 123 -4.65 -1.88 -9.59
C ALA A 123 -5.22 -2.47 -8.28
N VAL A 124 -5.21 -3.81 -8.14
CA VAL A 124 -5.79 -4.53 -7.02
C VAL A 124 -4.73 -4.94 -6.02
N ASP A 125 -3.64 -5.56 -6.51
CA ASP A 125 -2.57 -6.11 -5.69
C ASP A 125 -1.26 -5.35 -5.96
N ARG A 126 -1.26 -4.10 -5.53
CA ARG A 126 -0.20 -3.14 -5.85
C ARG A 126 0.83 -2.95 -4.75
N THR A 127 0.46 -3.24 -3.51
CA THR A 127 1.29 -2.99 -2.34
C THR A 127 1.40 -4.24 -1.50
N PHE A 128 2.63 -4.61 -1.19
CA PHE A 128 2.97 -5.57 -0.16
C PHE A 128 3.60 -4.81 0.99
N ASP A 129 3.04 -4.94 2.17
CA ASP A 129 3.46 -4.19 3.35
C ASP A 129 3.65 -5.14 4.54
N ILE A 130 4.87 -5.25 5.04
CA ILE A 130 5.17 -5.81 6.35
C ILE A 130 5.96 -4.75 7.10
N VAL A 131 5.26 -3.81 7.64
CA VAL A 131 5.78 -2.88 8.66
C VAL A 131 5.40 -3.46 10.00
N ASN A 132 6.08 -3.06 11.08
CA ASN A 132 5.53 -3.14 12.43
C ASN A 132 4.11 -2.61 12.37
N GLN A 133 3.15 -3.52 12.21
CA GLN A 133 1.78 -3.11 11.97
C GLN A 133 1.26 -2.54 13.27
N PHE A 134 1.03 -1.23 13.28
CA PHE A 134 0.04 -0.69 14.20
C PHE A 134 -1.23 -1.48 13.92
N LEU A 135 -1.76 -2.15 14.93
CA LEU A 135 -3.08 -2.73 14.80
C LEU A 135 -4.04 -1.55 14.65
N HIS A 136 -4.49 -1.31 13.42
CA HIS A 136 -5.47 -0.27 13.13
C HIS A 136 -6.78 -0.65 13.82
N VAL A 137 -7.05 0.01 14.95
CA VAL A 137 -8.33 -0.13 15.64
C VAL A 137 -9.39 0.67 14.88
N GLU A 138 -10.54 0.03 14.65
CA GLU A 138 -11.70 0.71 14.06
C GLU A 138 -12.29 1.68 15.08
N ASP A 139 -12.82 2.80 14.60
CA ASP A 139 -13.50 3.78 15.45
C ASP A 139 -14.73 3.14 16.11
N SER A 140 -14.69 3.03 17.42
CA SER A 140 -15.79 2.43 18.18
C SER A 140 -15.92 3.00 19.59
N THR A 141 -17.08 2.84 20.19
CA THR A 141 -17.32 3.14 21.60
C THR A 141 -18.16 2.05 22.21
N ALA A 142 -17.66 1.41 23.24
CA ALA A 142 -18.36 0.39 24.00
C ALA A 142 -18.34 0.73 25.50
N SER A 143 -19.48 0.51 26.19
CA SER A 143 -19.57 0.68 27.63
C SER A 143 -20.23 -0.56 28.24
N ARG A 144 -19.54 -1.20 29.19
CA ARG A 144 -20.01 -2.40 29.87
C ARG A 144 -19.51 -2.46 31.30
N SER A 145 -20.39 -2.80 32.25
CA SER A 145 -20.04 -3.01 33.66
C SER A 145 -19.22 -1.88 34.29
N GLY A 146 -19.50 -0.62 33.95
CA GLY A 146 -18.82 0.54 34.50
C GLY A 146 -17.47 0.90 33.81
N ILE A 147 -17.10 0.17 32.77
CA ILE A 147 -15.96 0.46 31.91
C ILE A 147 -16.43 1.05 30.59
N THR A 148 -15.76 2.10 30.14
CA THR A 148 -15.94 2.69 28.81
C THR A 148 -14.64 2.54 28.02
N VAL A 149 -14.77 2.01 26.81
CA VAL A 149 -13.69 1.87 25.83
C VAL A 149 -14.07 2.68 24.60
N THR A 150 -13.16 3.54 24.17
CA THR A 150 -13.31 4.32 22.94
C THR A 150 -12.05 4.12 22.10
N SER A 151 -12.21 3.72 20.85
CA SER A 151 -11.11 3.61 19.90
C SER A 151 -11.23 4.68 18.83
N SER A 152 -10.12 5.34 18.52
CA SER A 152 -9.99 6.32 17.44
C SER A 152 -8.52 6.56 17.12
N ASP A 153 -8.24 6.91 15.86
CA ASP A 153 -6.89 7.28 15.39
C ASP A 153 -5.79 6.26 15.77
N GLY A 154 -6.11 4.95 15.71
CA GLY A 154 -5.15 3.88 16.01
C GLY A 154 -4.87 3.66 17.49
N SER A 155 -5.57 4.33 18.42
CA SER A 155 -5.44 4.19 19.87
C SER A 155 -6.75 3.77 20.54
N VAL A 156 -6.64 3.10 21.69
CA VAL A 156 -7.78 2.64 22.49
C VAL A 156 -7.74 3.35 23.84
N ARG A 157 -8.73 4.15 24.15
CA ARG A 157 -8.91 4.79 25.46
C ARG A 157 -9.82 3.93 26.34
N VAL A 158 -9.34 3.55 27.51
CA VAL A 158 -10.07 2.72 28.50
C VAL A 158 -10.19 3.47 29.81
N SER A 159 -11.40 3.62 30.34
CA SER A 159 -11.63 4.33 31.60
C SER A 159 -12.83 3.79 32.37
N GLY A 160 -12.79 3.89 33.70
CA GLY A 160 -13.90 3.55 34.58
C GLY A 160 -13.52 2.61 35.72
N ARG A 161 -14.53 2.06 36.39
CA ARG A 161 -14.36 1.04 37.44
C ARG A 161 -15.28 -0.15 37.13
N ALA A 162 -14.66 -1.32 37.01
CA ALA A 162 -15.39 -2.55 36.72
C ALA A 162 -16.27 -2.97 37.89
N THR A 163 -17.57 -3.06 37.69
CA THR A 163 -18.56 -3.52 38.69
C THR A 163 -18.69 -5.05 38.72
N SER A 164 -18.27 -5.72 37.63
CA SER A 164 -18.15 -7.18 37.49
C SER A 164 -16.98 -7.47 36.60
N ASP A 165 -16.54 -8.74 36.47
CA ASP A 165 -15.60 -9.12 35.40
C ASP A 165 -16.22 -8.72 34.04
N VAL A 166 -15.43 -8.13 33.18
CA VAL A 166 -15.90 -7.60 31.91
C VAL A 166 -14.90 -7.87 30.79
N ASP A 167 -15.41 -8.37 29.68
CA ASP A 167 -14.72 -8.52 28.43
C ASP A 167 -15.25 -7.49 27.44
N ILE A 168 -14.35 -6.76 26.76
CA ILE A 168 -14.71 -5.79 25.73
C ILE A 168 -13.88 -6.08 24.50
N GLU A 169 -14.58 -6.25 23.39
CA GLU A 169 -14.01 -6.41 22.06
C GLU A 169 -13.78 -5.03 21.43
N VAL A 170 -12.58 -4.82 20.89
CA VAL A 170 -12.20 -3.64 20.11
C VAL A 170 -11.85 -4.12 18.72
N PRO A 171 -12.69 -3.88 17.71
CA PRO A 171 -12.39 -4.28 16.34
C PRO A 171 -11.10 -3.69 15.82
N VAL A 172 -10.32 -4.48 15.10
CA VAL A 172 -9.14 -4.05 14.38
C VAL A 172 -9.27 -4.44 12.91
N GLU A 173 -8.64 -3.69 12.03
CA GLU A 173 -8.53 -4.09 10.65
C GLU A 173 -7.87 -5.48 10.58
N ARG A 174 -8.49 -6.39 9.82
CA ARG A 174 -8.08 -7.79 9.78
C ARG A 174 -6.64 -7.95 9.30
N VAL A 175 -5.81 -8.54 10.13
CA VAL A 175 -4.39 -8.77 9.87
C VAL A 175 -4.15 -10.24 9.59
N PRO A 176 -3.89 -10.64 8.33
CA PRO A 176 -3.43 -11.99 8.03
C PRO A 176 -1.97 -12.14 8.46
N LEU A 177 -1.71 -13.01 9.44
CA LEU A 177 -0.36 -13.29 9.92
C LEU A 177 0.01 -14.74 9.61
N SER A 178 1.30 -14.96 9.29
CA SER A 178 1.89 -16.30 9.26
C SER A 178 3.34 -16.23 9.72
N GLY A 179 3.74 -17.10 10.64
CA GLY A 179 5.09 -17.13 11.20
C GLY A 179 5.17 -16.62 12.64
N SER A 180 6.38 -16.33 13.12
CA SER A 180 6.63 -15.89 14.50
C SER A 180 6.55 -14.37 14.60
N TYR A 181 5.77 -13.88 15.55
CA TYR A 181 5.55 -12.45 15.80
C TYR A 181 5.66 -12.13 17.29
N THR A 182 5.92 -10.86 17.58
CA THR A 182 5.77 -10.25 18.91
C THR A 182 4.66 -9.22 18.86
N LEU A 183 3.60 -9.45 19.65
CA LEU A 183 2.59 -8.46 19.98
C LEU A 183 3.13 -7.57 21.09
N THR A 184 3.18 -6.28 20.90
CA THR A 184 3.51 -5.27 21.89
C THR A 184 2.30 -4.40 22.16
N ALA A 185 1.91 -4.27 23.43
CA ALA A 185 0.84 -3.39 23.87
C ALA A 185 1.42 -2.35 24.83
N SER A 186 1.42 -1.09 24.40
CA SER A 186 1.94 0.04 25.15
C SER A 186 0.79 0.76 25.84
N ALA A 187 0.72 0.70 27.15
CA ALA A 187 -0.29 1.40 27.93
C ALA A 187 0.30 2.64 28.59
N SER A 188 -0.37 3.78 28.42
CA SER A 188 -0.07 5.03 29.13
C SER A 188 -1.20 5.33 30.11
N GLY A 189 -0.92 5.29 31.40
CA GLY A 189 -1.87 5.39 32.50
C GLY A 189 -2.05 4.08 33.28
N SER A 190 -3.11 4.01 34.11
CA SER A 190 -3.39 2.90 35.02
C SER A 190 -4.09 1.74 34.31
N ALA A 191 -3.35 0.69 33.95
CA ALA A 191 -3.81 -0.52 33.28
C ALA A 191 -3.74 -1.78 34.17
N ALA A 192 -3.38 -1.66 35.45
CA ALA A 192 -3.23 -2.80 36.36
C ALA A 192 -4.55 -3.60 36.51
N GLY A 193 -4.46 -4.94 36.41
CA GLY A 193 -5.63 -5.83 36.45
C GLY A 193 -6.40 -5.93 35.12
N CYS A 194 -5.82 -5.43 34.02
CA CYS A 194 -6.28 -5.64 32.69
C CYS A 194 -5.41 -6.63 31.95
N ALA A 195 -6.01 -7.44 31.10
CA ALA A 195 -5.31 -8.33 30.20
C ALA A 195 -5.84 -8.18 28.78
N LEU A 196 -5.00 -8.50 27.79
CA LEU A 196 -5.26 -8.36 26.38
C LEU A 196 -5.10 -9.69 25.65
N ARG A 197 -5.94 -9.95 24.66
CA ARG A 197 -5.73 -10.94 23.60
C ARG A 197 -5.93 -10.28 22.24
N LEU A 198 -5.20 -10.76 21.24
CA LEU A 198 -5.53 -10.54 19.85
C LEU A 198 -6.23 -11.80 19.34
N ILE A 199 -7.46 -11.68 18.83
CA ILE A 199 -8.33 -12.82 18.48
C ILE A 199 -8.66 -12.89 16.98
N ASP A 200 -8.95 -14.11 16.50
CA ASP A 200 -9.50 -14.42 15.18
C ASP A 200 -10.96 -14.89 15.35
N GLY A 201 -11.91 -13.93 15.36
CA GLY A 201 -13.35 -14.14 15.47
C GLY A 201 -13.83 -14.73 16.80
N SER A 202 -12.95 -15.23 17.67
CA SER A 202 -13.33 -15.71 19.01
C SER A 202 -12.16 -15.77 19.98
N PRO A 203 -12.40 -15.63 21.30
CA PRO A 203 -11.38 -15.73 22.35
C PRO A 203 -10.63 -17.07 22.41
N SER A 204 -11.22 -18.14 21.89
CA SER A 204 -10.59 -19.47 21.81
C SER A 204 -9.54 -19.57 20.69
N LYS A 205 -9.57 -18.64 19.75
CA LYS A 205 -8.60 -18.49 18.66
C LYS A 205 -7.81 -17.22 18.87
N SER A 206 -6.91 -17.22 19.85
CA SER A 206 -6.11 -16.05 20.17
C SER A 206 -4.65 -16.26 19.83
N PHE A 207 -3.99 -15.17 19.45
CA PHE A 207 -2.55 -15.13 19.24
C PHE A 207 -1.84 -15.59 20.53
N GLY A 208 -0.95 -16.57 20.43
CA GLY A 208 -0.25 -17.16 21.56
C GLY A 208 -1.11 -17.96 22.55
N GLY A 209 -2.42 -18.13 22.30
CA GLY A 209 -3.32 -18.98 23.08
C GLY A 209 -3.59 -18.53 24.53
N SER A 210 -3.09 -17.36 24.95
CA SER A 210 -3.20 -16.86 26.31
C SER A 210 -3.46 -15.35 26.38
N TYR A 211 -3.80 -14.85 27.58
CA TYR A 211 -3.85 -13.43 27.85
C TYR A 211 -2.46 -12.84 28.07
N MET A 212 -2.29 -11.59 27.68
CA MET A 212 -1.14 -10.77 28.02
C MET A 212 -1.56 -9.74 29.07
N GLU A 213 -1.02 -9.85 30.27
CA GLU A 213 -1.25 -8.86 31.33
C GLU A 213 -0.67 -7.50 30.94
N LEU A 214 -1.45 -6.44 31.06
CA LEU A 214 -1.02 -5.08 30.75
C LEU A 214 -0.28 -4.45 31.93
N LYS A 215 0.82 -3.76 31.61
CA LYS A 215 1.57 -2.93 32.56
C LYS A 215 1.07 -1.51 32.49
N SER A 216 0.93 -0.88 33.65
CA SER A 216 0.67 0.57 33.72
C SER A 216 1.91 1.35 33.30
N ASP A 217 1.74 2.38 32.48
CA ASP A 217 2.81 3.24 31.96
C ASP A 217 3.98 2.46 31.37
N GLY A 218 3.68 1.44 30.54
CA GLY A 218 4.72 0.61 29.97
C GLY A 218 4.26 -0.39 28.93
N ASP A 219 5.24 -1.11 28.37
CA ASP A 219 5.06 -2.11 27.34
C ASP A 219 4.85 -3.50 27.93
N SER A 220 3.86 -4.20 27.39
CA SER A 220 3.63 -5.63 27.60
C SER A 220 3.84 -6.33 26.27
N THR A 221 4.54 -7.47 26.28
CA THR A 221 4.91 -8.17 25.05
C THR A 221 4.53 -9.65 25.13
N MET A 222 4.07 -10.20 24.00
CA MET A 222 3.81 -11.61 23.82
C MET A 222 4.38 -12.07 22.49
N THR A 223 5.26 -13.08 22.53
CA THR A 223 5.82 -13.69 21.30
C THR A 223 5.15 -15.04 21.07
N ALA A 224 4.66 -15.26 19.87
CA ALA A 224 4.05 -16.52 19.47
C ALA A 224 4.14 -16.73 17.95
N THR A 225 3.85 -17.97 17.52
CA THR A 225 3.69 -18.29 16.09
C THR A 225 2.20 -18.18 15.74
N ALA A 226 1.90 -17.38 14.74
CA ALA A 226 0.55 -17.27 14.18
C ALA A 226 0.26 -18.48 13.26
N ASP A 227 -0.96 -18.98 13.30
CA ASP A 227 -1.40 -20.03 12.39
C ASP A 227 -1.45 -19.51 10.95
N SER A 228 -1.09 -20.34 9.98
CA SER A 228 -0.95 -19.97 8.56
C SER A 228 -2.22 -19.46 7.88
N ASN A 229 -3.38 -19.61 8.52
CA ASN A 229 -4.67 -19.15 8.03
C ASN A 229 -5.39 -18.22 9.02
N ALA A 230 -4.71 -17.79 10.07
CA ALA A 230 -5.31 -16.88 11.04
C ALA A 230 -5.49 -15.48 10.43
N GLY A 231 -6.62 -14.88 10.69
CA GLY A 231 -6.90 -13.48 10.34
C GLY A 231 -7.40 -12.77 11.59
N TYR A 232 -6.47 -12.22 12.36
CA TYR A 232 -6.82 -11.54 13.60
C TYR A 232 -7.59 -10.26 13.31
N ASP A 233 -8.74 -10.08 13.97
CA ASP A 233 -9.73 -9.05 13.68
C ASP A 233 -10.21 -8.25 14.89
N ALA A 234 -9.78 -8.62 16.11
CA ALA A 234 -10.11 -7.83 17.29
C ALA A 234 -9.09 -7.95 18.43
N LEU A 235 -8.96 -6.85 19.20
CA LEU A 235 -8.36 -6.86 20.54
C LEU A 235 -9.45 -7.16 21.56
N TRP A 236 -9.21 -8.14 22.42
CA TRP A 236 -10.09 -8.53 23.49
C TRP A 236 -9.50 -8.13 24.83
N LEU A 237 -10.16 -7.17 25.50
CA LEU A 237 -9.75 -6.68 26.81
C LEU A 237 -10.52 -7.41 27.92
N ASP A 238 -9.82 -8.03 28.84
CA ASP A 238 -10.36 -8.64 30.07
C ASP A 238 -10.01 -7.73 31.26
N ILE A 239 -11.02 -7.29 32.01
CA ILE A 239 -10.87 -6.40 33.18
C ILE A 239 -11.61 -7.01 34.34
N LYS A 240 -10.87 -7.25 35.47
CA LYS A 240 -11.43 -7.90 36.65
C LYS A 240 -12.33 -6.98 37.48
N ALA A 241 -13.35 -7.55 38.10
CA ALA A 241 -14.26 -6.85 39.00
C ALA A 241 -13.52 -6.07 40.07
N GLY A 242 -13.96 -4.84 40.33
CA GLY A 242 -13.37 -3.95 41.32
C GLY A 242 -12.16 -3.14 40.82
N THR A 243 -11.62 -3.45 39.64
CA THR A 243 -10.50 -2.72 39.06
C THR A 243 -10.93 -1.33 38.59
N SER A 244 -10.13 -0.31 38.90
CA SER A 244 -10.26 1.04 38.36
C SER A 244 -9.18 1.26 37.35
N VAL A 245 -9.56 1.69 36.12
CA VAL A 245 -8.66 1.87 35.02
C VAL A 245 -8.79 3.26 34.40
N ASP A 246 -7.68 3.77 33.91
CA ASP A 246 -7.62 5.04 33.15
C ASP A 246 -6.33 5.06 32.33
N PHE A 247 -6.37 4.52 31.12
CA PHE A 247 -5.19 4.41 30.26
C PHE A 247 -5.55 4.54 28.75
N THR A 248 -4.53 4.86 27.99
CA THR A 248 -4.56 4.78 26.53
C THR A 248 -3.65 3.64 26.09
N LEU A 249 -4.14 2.77 25.21
CA LEU A 249 -3.45 1.60 24.71
C LEU A 249 -3.15 1.76 23.21
N ASN A 250 -1.91 1.47 22.82
CA ASN A 250 -1.50 1.26 21.44
C ASN A 250 -0.97 -0.17 21.31
N ALA A 251 -1.33 -0.87 20.24
CA ALA A 251 -0.86 -2.22 20.00
C ALA A 251 -0.14 -2.32 18.67
N THR A 252 0.96 -3.05 18.64
CA THR A 252 1.77 -3.29 17.44
C THR A 252 2.14 -4.76 17.31
N MET A 253 2.28 -5.25 16.09
CA MET A 253 2.78 -6.58 15.78
C MET A 253 4.10 -6.48 15.02
N ALA A 254 5.15 -7.15 15.53
CA ALA A 254 6.45 -7.22 14.88
C ALA A 254 6.80 -8.68 14.54
N SER A 255 7.30 -8.94 13.33
CA SER A 255 7.79 -10.27 12.96
C SER A 255 9.17 -10.55 13.58
N ASN A 256 9.36 -11.77 14.11
CA ASN A 256 10.60 -12.16 14.80
C ASN A 256 11.60 -12.93 13.91
N SER A 257 11.21 -13.34 12.74
CA SER A 257 12.03 -14.23 11.88
C SER A 257 12.12 -13.68 10.46
N PHE A 258 12.21 -12.38 10.33
CA PHE A 258 11.91 -11.72 9.09
C PHE A 258 13.16 -11.08 8.50
N ASN A 259 13.78 -11.80 7.58
CA ASN A 259 14.88 -11.31 6.77
C ASN A 259 14.64 -11.49 5.27
N GLU A 260 13.46 -12.00 4.87
CA GLU A 260 13.07 -12.16 3.47
C GLU A 260 11.56 -12.14 3.26
N ILE A 261 11.14 -11.75 2.08
CA ILE A 261 9.77 -11.83 1.57
C ILE A 261 9.76 -12.48 0.19
N SER A 262 8.68 -13.22 -0.08
CA SER A 262 8.41 -13.76 -1.41
C SER A 262 7.30 -12.94 -2.08
N LEU A 263 7.56 -12.45 -3.29
CA LEU A 263 6.63 -11.66 -4.10
C LEU A 263 6.50 -12.28 -5.49
N THR A 264 5.30 -12.27 -6.03
CA THR A 264 5.05 -12.73 -7.40
C THR A 264 4.78 -11.56 -8.33
N ASN A 265 5.71 -11.27 -9.24
CA ASN A 265 5.43 -10.40 -10.36
C ASN A 265 4.53 -11.15 -11.36
N ARG A 266 3.21 -10.85 -11.31
CA ARG A 266 2.20 -11.43 -12.21
C ARG A 266 2.21 -10.83 -13.60
N GLY A 267 3.04 -9.83 -13.81
CA GLY A 267 3.17 -9.13 -15.08
C GLY A 267 3.82 -9.98 -16.17
N ASN A 268 4.05 -9.35 -17.32
CA ASN A 268 4.73 -9.97 -18.45
C ASN A 268 6.10 -9.36 -18.78
N VAL A 269 6.55 -8.43 -17.93
CA VAL A 269 7.87 -7.80 -18.00
C VAL A 269 8.49 -7.67 -16.62
N VAL A 270 9.79 -7.44 -16.59
CA VAL A 270 10.52 -7.15 -15.34
C VAL A 270 9.94 -5.90 -14.69
N SER A 271 9.58 -5.98 -13.41
CA SER A 271 9.15 -4.82 -12.63
C SER A 271 10.32 -4.13 -11.95
N ARG A 272 10.23 -2.84 -11.79
CA ARG A 272 11.12 -1.99 -10.98
C ARG A 272 10.27 -1.33 -9.91
N PRO A 273 10.15 -1.98 -8.75
CA PRO A 273 9.25 -1.56 -7.69
C PRO A 273 9.77 -0.31 -6.97
N THR A 274 8.87 0.32 -6.24
CA THR A 274 9.23 1.22 -5.15
C THR A 274 9.34 0.40 -3.86
N VAL A 275 10.49 0.48 -3.18
CA VAL A 275 10.74 -0.27 -1.94
C VAL A 275 11.04 0.70 -0.82
N THR A 276 10.20 0.69 0.22
CA THR A 276 10.47 1.41 1.47
C THR A 276 10.99 0.44 2.52
N VAL A 277 12.17 0.70 3.05
CA VAL A 277 12.79 -0.06 4.13
C VAL A 277 12.71 0.76 5.41
N TYR A 278 12.06 0.20 6.41
CA TYR A 278 12.00 0.75 7.77
C TYR A 278 13.06 0.07 8.63
N GLY A 279 13.84 0.85 9.37
CA GLY A 279 14.94 0.31 10.16
C GLY A 279 15.99 1.35 10.52
N SER A 280 17.18 0.91 10.87
CA SER A 280 18.29 1.80 11.24
C SER A 280 19.66 1.23 10.86
N GLY A 281 20.62 2.14 10.69
CA GLY A 281 22.01 1.78 10.40
C GLY A 281 22.22 1.22 8.98
N ASN A 282 23.15 0.28 8.85
CA ASN A 282 23.50 -0.31 7.57
C ASN A 282 22.62 -1.53 7.26
N VAL A 283 22.00 -1.52 6.09
CA VAL A 283 21.14 -2.59 5.58
C VAL A 283 21.60 -2.98 4.19
N GLU A 284 21.73 -4.28 3.93
CA GLU A 284 21.97 -4.82 2.60
C GLU A 284 20.70 -5.45 2.06
N LEU A 285 20.26 -5.05 0.87
CA LEU A 285 19.14 -5.65 0.15
C LEU A 285 19.64 -6.62 -0.90
N ALA A 286 19.00 -7.78 -1.00
CA ALA A 286 19.26 -8.77 -2.03
C ALA A 286 17.96 -9.17 -2.75
N ILE A 287 18.08 -9.44 -4.04
CA ILE A 287 17.01 -10.00 -4.88
C ILE A 287 17.46 -11.39 -5.34
N ASN A 288 16.65 -12.41 -5.03
CA ASN A 288 16.95 -13.81 -5.40
C ASN A 288 18.37 -14.23 -4.99
N SER A 289 18.77 -13.90 -3.76
CA SER A 289 20.07 -14.19 -3.16
C SER A 289 21.26 -13.41 -3.76
N VAL A 290 21.02 -12.37 -4.57
CA VAL A 290 22.07 -11.49 -5.09
C VAL A 290 21.93 -10.12 -4.42
N THR A 291 22.96 -9.67 -3.68
CA THR A 291 22.98 -8.33 -3.10
C THR A 291 22.96 -7.28 -4.20
N VAL A 292 21.97 -6.38 -4.14
CA VAL A 292 21.72 -5.36 -5.16
C VAL A 292 22.00 -3.95 -4.64
N LEU A 293 21.65 -3.66 -3.38
CA LEU A 293 21.83 -2.34 -2.78
C LEU A 293 22.33 -2.46 -1.34
N ALA A 294 23.20 -1.53 -0.94
CA ALA A 294 23.54 -1.29 0.45
C ALA A 294 23.03 0.11 0.85
N LEU A 295 22.32 0.16 1.98
CA LEU A 295 21.63 1.34 2.49
C LEU A 295 22.23 1.78 3.81
N SER A 296 22.28 3.09 4.06
CA SER A 296 22.56 3.66 5.38
C SER A 296 21.32 4.42 5.84
N ILE A 297 20.54 3.82 6.74
CA ILE A 297 19.24 4.35 7.15
C ILE A 297 19.40 5.29 8.34
N GLU A 298 19.10 6.56 8.12
CA GLU A 298 19.02 7.61 9.11
C GLU A 298 17.58 8.11 9.17
N GLY A 299 17.01 8.24 10.36
CA GLY A 299 15.62 8.74 10.50
C GLY A 299 14.52 7.69 10.37
N GLY A 300 14.84 6.39 10.47
CA GLY A 300 13.87 5.31 10.62
C GLY A 300 13.36 4.69 9.33
N SER A 301 13.55 5.31 8.15
CA SER A 301 13.21 4.70 6.87
C SER A 301 13.96 5.31 5.68
N ILE A 302 14.00 4.55 4.58
CA ILE A 302 14.44 5.01 3.27
C ILE A 302 13.54 4.39 2.19
N THR A 303 13.06 5.21 1.27
CA THR A 303 12.28 4.78 0.11
C THR A 303 13.15 4.82 -1.13
N ILE A 304 13.14 3.74 -1.91
CA ILE A 304 13.92 3.56 -3.11
C ILE A 304 12.96 3.38 -4.28
N ASP A 305 12.93 4.32 -5.22
CA ASP A 305 12.22 4.16 -6.49
C ASP A 305 13.19 3.60 -7.53
N ALA A 306 13.06 2.32 -7.84
CA ALA A 306 13.93 1.64 -8.80
C ALA A 306 13.65 2.06 -10.26
N ALA A 307 12.47 2.59 -10.55
CA ALA A 307 12.12 3.05 -11.89
C ALA A 307 12.71 4.43 -12.19
N GLU A 308 12.70 5.33 -11.20
CA GLU A 308 13.26 6.68 -11.30
C GLU A 308 14.73 6.76 -10.88
N MET A 309 15.29 5.67 -10.31
CA MET A 309 16.67 5.59 -9.81
C MET A 309 16.96 6.63 -8.72
N ASN A 310 16.01 6.83 -7.81
CA ASN A 310 16.09 7.79 -6.72
C ASN A 310 15.80 7.12 -5.38
N ALA A 311 16.40 7.68 -4.32
CA ALA A 311 16.06 7.34 -2.94
C ALA A 311 15.71 8.60 -2.16
N TYR A 312 14.74 8.49 -1.24
CA TYR A 312 14.25 9.60 -0.45
C TYR A 312 13.71 9.17 0.92
N HIS A 313 13.62 10.14 1.83
CA HIS A 313 12.90 10.04 3.10
C HIS A 313 11.98 11.26 3.20
N GLY A 314 10.67 11.06 3.13
CA GLY A 314 9.74 12.17 2.88
C GLY A 314 10.11 12.88 1.58
N ASP A 315 10.29 14.21 1.63
CA ASP A 315 10.69 15.03 0.48
C ASP A 315 12.22 15.18 0.31
N ALA A 316 13.02 14.58 1.18
CA ALA A 316 14.47 14.71 1.16
C ALA A 316 15.14 13.62 0.32
N LEU A 317 15.99 14.02 -0.64
CA LEU A 317 16.78 13.08 -1.43
C LEU A 317 17.85 12.39 -0.58
N MET A 318 17.87 11.04 -0.64
CA MET A 318 18.74 10.17 0.14
C MET A 318 19.71 9.35 -0.73
N ASN A 319 19.94 9.71 -1.98
CA ASN A 319 20.79 8.95 -2.92
C ASN A 319 22.21 8.70 -2.40
N ARG A 320 22.77 9.62 -1.61
CA ARG A 320 24.10 9.46 -0.97
C ARG A 320 24.14 8.34 0.08
N HIS A 321 22.98 7.87 0.54
CA HIS A 321 22.83 6.80 1.52
C HIS A 321 22.58 5.43 0.87
N VAL A 322 22.63 5.37 -0.46
CA VAL A 322 22.45 4.15 -1.27
C VAL A 322 23.70 3.88 -2.07
N THR A 323 24.20 2.64 -1.98
CA THR A 323 25.33 2.15 -2.76
C THR A 323 24.86 0.93 -3.57
N GLY A 324 25.19 0.88 -4.85
CA GLY A 324 24.77 -0.15 -5.79
C GLY A 324 24.06 0.44 -7.01
N ASP A 325 23.58 -0.41 -7.91
CA ASP A 325 22.82 0.02 -9.09
C ASP A 325 21.32 -0.17 -8.84
N TYR A 326 20.57 0.93 -8.87
CA TYR A 326 19.09 0.91 -8.75
C TYR A 326 18.43 0.02 -9.81
N ALA A 327 19.09 -0.16 -10.98
CA ALA A 327 18.59 -1.02 -12.05
C ALA A 327 18.55 -2.51 -11.64
N ASP A 328 19.37 -2.91 -10.67
CA ASP A 328 19.42 -4.27 -10.15
C ASP A 328 18.29 -4.56 -9.15
N LEU A 329 17.64 -3.52 -8.59
CA LEU A 329 16.41 -3.67 -7.82
C LEU A 329 15.24 -3.98 -8.78
N ALA A 330 15.25 -5.16 -9.34
CA ALA A 330 14.38 -5.59 -10.44
C ALA A 330 13.77 -6.97 -10.17
N LEU A 331 12.44 -7.05 -10.24
CA LEU A 331 11.69 -8.29 -10.03
C LEU A 331 11.38 -8.94 -11.38
N LYS A 332 11.91 -10.14 -11.62
CA LYS A 332 11.62 -10.94 -12.82
C LYS A 332 10.15 -11.37 -12.81
N VAL A 333 9.62 -11.73 -13.97
CA VAL A 333 8.30 -12.33 -14.07
C VAL A 333 8.27 -13.65 -13.28
N GLY A 334 7.22 -13.84 -12.48
CA GLY A 334 7.08 -14.97 -11.57
C GLY A 334 7.56 -14.66 -10.15
N GLU A 335 7.93 -15.69 -9.42
CA GLU A 335 8.34 -15.57 -8.01
C GLU A 335 9.71 -14.90 -7.86
N ASN A 336 9.80 -14.02 -6.87
CA ASN A 336 11.02 -13.34 -6.45
C ASN A 336 11.09 -13.32 -4.93
N VAL A 337 12.31 -13.40 -4.41
CA VAL A 337 12.61 -13.23 -2.99
C VAL A 337 13.40 -11.95 -2.82
N ILE A 338 12.88 -11.04 -2.01
CA ILE A 338 13.64 -9.89 -1.50
C ILE A 338 14.11 -10.27 -0.11
N SER A 339 15.41 -10.23 0.12
CA SER A 339 15.99 -10.51 1.43
C SER A 339 16.91 -9.36 1.87
N TRP A 340 17.17 -9.29 3.17
CA TRP A 340 18.00 -8.24 3.73
C TRP A 340 18.84 -8.73 4.91
N ASN A 341 19.88 -7.98 5.19
CA ASN A 341 20.72 -8.11 6.36
C ASN A 341 20.83 -6.73 7.03
N GLY A 342 20.78 -6.68 8.35
CA GLY A 342 20.78 -5.44 9.13
C GLY A 342 19.51 -5.25 9.96
N ASP A 343 19.40 -4.10 10.60
CA ASP A 343 18.28 -3.79 11.50
C ASP A 343 17.09 -3.23 10.70
N VAL A 344 16.25 -4.15 10.21
CA VAL A 344 15.02 -3.83 9.45
C VAL A 344 13.81 -4.17 10.31
N THR A 345 12.98 -3.18 10.55
CA THR A 345 11.72 -3.31 11.31
C THR A 345 10.50 -3.46 10.42
N GLY A 346 10.64 -3.23 9.12
CA GLY A 346 9.59 -3.42 8.14
C GLY A 346 10.04 -3.16 6.72
N ILE A 347 9.27 -3.65 5.76
CA ILE A 347 9.46 -3.40 4.34
C ILE A 347 8.11 -3.23 3.65
N ARG A 348 8.03 -2.23 2.78
CA ARG A 348 6.90 -2.02 1.87
C ARG A 348 7.40 -2.12 0.45
N VAL A 349 6.68 -2.84 -0.39
CA VAL A 349 6.99 -2.97 -1.82
C VAL A 349 5.76 -2.62 -2.62
N GLU A 350 5.88 -1.61 -3.48
CA GLU A 350 4.80 -1.13 -4.34
C GLU A 350 5.15 -1.37 -5.81
N ASP A 351 4.12 -1.55 -6.63
CA ASP A 351 4.25 -1.72 -8.08
C ASP A 351 5.11 -2.92 -8.51
N PHE A 352 5.07 -3.99 -7.72
CA PHE A 352 5.88 -5.19 -7.95
C PHE A 352 5.43 -6.05 -9.13
N SER A 353 4.24 -5.80 -9.71
CA SER A 353 3.73 -6.47 -10.92
C SER A 353 3.57 -5.46 -12.06
N ARG A 354 4.17 -5.74 -13.23
CA ARG A 354 4.22 -4.81 -14.35
C ARG A 354 3.94 -5.48 -15.69
N TRP A 355 3.11 -4.85 -16.52
CA TRP A 355 2.72 -5.31 -17.86
C TRP A 355 3.09 -4.29 -18.94
N ILE A 356 3.14 -4.84 -20.15
CA ILE A 356 3.28 -4.07 -21.38
C ILE A 356 2.02 -4.19 -22.23
#